data_c42d33a10f213731dc953ecff3d9deb1
#
_entry.id   c42d33a10f213731dc953ecff3d9deb1
#
_cell.length_a   1.000
_cell.length_b   1.000
_cell.length_c   1.000
_cell.angle_alpha   90.00
_cell.angle_beta   90.00
_cell.angle_gamma   90.00
#
_symmetry.space_group_name_H-M   'P 1'
#
loop_
_entity.id
_entity.type
_entity.pdbx_description
1 polymer ?
#
loop_
_entity_poly.entity_id
_entity_poly.type
_entity_poly.pdbx_seq_one_letter_code
_entity_poly.pdbx_strand_id
1 'polypeptide(L)'
;MKYFIILSVVHICNAVIYKLNDTELDRFPPVYYLDDYDKCLRKPNAVYCTVDAYLVSDAPSDLLTIIKEYSQHRHRHFNHSYITYGICLSSTCNNYTNLNRKQNLEKCLNETLLKDYSLKARVKKLSCTKRDEFQVDALDRVAAFIFFSILLLNVIGTVYEVFSKECSGFSLLRCFSIRRNWNKLVDTSEKNASLQNRLNCLDGLRTILLLAILIGHALITSIVNVSNTSVVEKIFDSTPVHSVMNLPITMCCFFFISSFVLAYNLQTSDDNYETWTCIGRRMLKRWCRFTPAYAVALLFIMTWYRHQGDGPFWMNIYKDRIEPCRSIGWYNMLYVNNFVNGSVCMLQGI
;
A
#
# COMPACT_ATOMS: atom_id res chain seq x y z
N MET A 1 35.48 -7.14 -13.64
CA MET A 1 34.30 -7.96 -13.90
C MET A 1 34.40 -9.38 -13.38
N LYS A 2 35.48 -10.13 -13.57
CA LYS A 2 35.61 -11.52 -13.05
C LYS A 2 35.52 -11.64 -11.52
N TYR A 3 36.01 -10.69 -10.75
CA TYR A 3 35.95 -10.71 -9.27
C TYR A 3 34.57 -10.38 -8.71
N PHE A 4 33.74 -9.65 -9.45
CA PHE A 4 32.36 -9.33 -9.04
C PHE A 4 31.44 -10.55 -9.13
N ILE A 5 31.66 -11.40 -10.15
CA ILE A 5 30.92 -12.67 -10.33
C ILE A 5 31.30 -13.68 -9.24
N ILE A 6 32.57 -13.76 -8.85
CA ILE A 6 33.04 -14.67 -7.79
C ILE A 6 32.47 -14.26 -6.42
N LEU A 7 32.43 -12.97 -6.10
CA LEU A 7 31.81 -12.46 -4.87
C LEU A 7 30.30 -12.72 -4.82
N SER A 8 29.60 -12.61 -5.95
CA SER A 8 28.18 -12.94 -6.03
C SER A 8 27.91 -14.43 -5.84
N VAL A 9 28.76 -15.30 -6.36
CA VAL A 9 28.64 -16.77 -6.20
C VAL A 9 28.94 -17.20 -4.77
N VAL A 10 29.92 -16.60 -4.10
CA VAL A 10 30.25 -16.88 -2.68
C VAL A 10 29.13 -16.46 -1.75
N HIS A 11 28.42 -15.36 -2.03
CA HIS A 11 27.24 -14.95 -1.23
C HIS A 11 26.03 -15.89 -1.41
N ILE A 12 25.90 -16.53 -2.57
CA ILE A 12 24.81 -17.50 -2.83
C ILE A 12 25.05 -18.83 -2.07
N CYS A 13 26.30 -19.21 -1.82
CA CYS A 13 26.63 -20.47 -1.13
C CYS A 13 26.41 -20.44 0.40
N ASN A 14 26.21 -19.28 1.03
CA ASN A 14 25.99 -19.16 2.48
C ASN A 14 24.53 -18.98 2.89
N ALA A 15 23.57 -19.05 1.95
CA ALA A 15 22.15 -19.04 2.28
C ALA A 15 21.69 -20.47 2.65
N VAL A 16 21.98 -20.90 3.86
CA VAL A 16 21.30 -22.07 4.45
C VAL A 16 19.82 -21.71 4.57
N ILE A 17 19.00 -22.23 3.67
CA ILE A 17 17.55 -22.06 3.73
C ILE A 17 17.05 -23.01 4.82
N TYR A 18 16.66 -22.46 5.94
CA TYR A 18 16.01 -23.23 6.99
C TYR A 18 14.58 -23.55 6.54
N LYS A 19 14.33 -24.84 6.21
CA LYS A 19 13.00 -25.32 5.83
C LYS A 19 12.48 -26.24 6.93
N LEU A 20 11.28 -25.94 7.40
CA LEU A 20 10.53 -26.79 8.31
C LEU A 20 9.53 -27.63 7.51
N ASN A 21 9.25 -28.84 8.02
CA ASN A 21 8.18 -29.67 7.52
C ASN A 21 6.82 -29.11 7.95
N ASP A 22 5.76 -29.43 7.20
CA ASP A 22 4.41 -28.96 7.49
C ASP A 22 3.96 -29.34 8.90
N THR A 23 4.31 -30.53 9.37
CA THR A 23 4.02 -31.02 10.73
C THR A 23 4.70 -30.21 11.84
N GLU A 24 5.84 -29.61 11.57
CA GLU A 24 6.55 -28.73 12.49
C GLU A 24 5.93 -27.33 12.49
N LEU A 25 5.56 -26.82 11.30
CA LEU A 25 4.86 -25.54 11.16
C LEU A 25 3.47 -25.55 11.78
N ASP A 26 2.76 -26.67 11.72
CA ASP A 26 1.44 -26.82 12.36
C ASP A 26 1.49 -26.74 13.89
N ARG A 27 2.67 -26.90 14.49
CA ARG A 27 2.88 -26.70 15.93
C ARG A 27 3.00 -25.23 16.32
N PHE A 28 3.18 -24.31 15.35
CA PHE A 28 3.32 -22.90 15.66
C PHE A 28 1.97 -22.28 15.94
N PRO A 29 1.89 -21.34 16.92
CA PRO A 29 0.70 -20.52 17.05
C PRO A 29 0.51 -19.70 15.77
N PRO A 30 -0.74 -19.50 15.31
CA PRO A 30 -0.99 -18.68 14.12
C PRO A 30 -0.47 -17.26 14.34
N VAL A 31 0.17 -16.68 13.33
CA VAL A 31 0.66 -15.30 13.40
C VAL A 31 -0.51 -14.32 13.49
N TYR A 32 -1.60 -14.63 12.79
CA TYR A 32 -2.81 -13.83 12.79
C TYR A 32 -4.00 -14.70 13.19
N TYR A 33 -4.73 -14.26 14.19
CA TYR A 33 -5.98 -14.89 14.64
C TYR A 33 -7.02 -13.82 14.93
N LEU A 34 -8.21 -13.98 14.43
CA LEU A 34 -9.30 -13.02 14.59
C LEU A 34 -10.56 -13.72 15.07
N ASP A 35 -11.10 -13.26 16.21
CA ASP A 35 -12.49 -13.52 16.56
C ASP A 35 -13.43 -12.87 15.53
N ASP A 36 -14.64 -13.37 15.41
CA ASP A 36 -15.65 -12.81 14.52
C ASP A 36 -16.00 -11.36 14.93
N TYR A 37 -15.49 -10.41 14.15
CA TYR A 37 -15.60 -8.98 14.38
C TYR A 37 -17.06 -8.52 14.38
N ASP A 38 -17.82 -8.91 13.36
CA ASP A 38 -19.21 -8.49 13.19
C ASP A 38 -20.11 -9.07 14.30
N LYS A 39 -19.90 -10.34 14.64
CA LYS A 39 -20.63 -11.00 15.72
C LYS A 39 -20.31 -10.38 17.08
N CYS A 40 -19.07 -9.95 17.28
CA CYS A 40 -18.66 -9.23 18.48
C CYS A 40 -19.41 -7.90 18.60
N LEU A 41 -19.36 -7.05 17.59
CA LEU A 41 -19.89 -5.69 17.64
C LEU A 41 -21.43 -5.62 17.57
N ARG A 42 -22.13 -6.73 17.27
CA ARG A 42 -23.60 -6.81 17.40
C ARG A 42 -24.07 -6.80 18.85
N LYS A 43 -23.20 -7.17 19.79
CA LYS A 43 -23.55 -7.16 21.22
C LYS A 43 -23.51 -5.72 21.76
N PRO A 44 -24.46 -5.34 22.63
CA PRO A 44 -24.44 -4.02 23.25
C PRO A 44 -23.18 -3.86 24.11
N ASN A 45 -22.54 -2.70 24.02
CA ASN A 45 -21.30 -2.35 24.73
C ASN A 45 -20.10 -3.27 24.44
N ALA A 46 -20.14 -3.99 23.33
CA ALA A 46 -19.02 -4.84 22.93
C ALA A 46 -17.77 -4.00 22.61
N VAL A 47 -16.62 -4.54 22.95
CA VAL A 47 -15.32 -3.97 22.63
C VAL A 47 -14.50 -5.05 21.94
N TYR A 48 -14.05 -4.72 20.73
CA TYR A 48 -13.13 -5.55 19.97
C TYR A 48 -11.71 -4.98 20.10
N CYS A 49 -10.75 -5.83 20.46
CA CYS A 49 -9.36 -5.40 20.65
C CYS A 49 -8.41 -6.16 19.72
N THR A 50 -7.56 -5.44 19.00
CA THR A 50 -6.40 -6.00 18.32
C THR A 50 -5.17 -5.89 19.20
N VAL A 51 -4.45 -6.99 19.33
CA VAL A 51 -3.31 -7.16 20.22
C VAL A 51 -2.11 -7.62 19.43
N ASP A 52 -1.05 -6.85 19.51
CA ASP A 52 0.26 -7.25 19.03
C ASP A 52 1.13 -7.69 20.19
N ALA A 53 1.64 -8.91 20.16
CA ALA A 53 2.41 -9.48 21.24
C ALA A 53 3.62 -10.30 20.77
N TYR A 54 4.67 -10.35 21.59
CA TYR A 54 5.80 -11.26 21.42
C TYR A 54 5.54 -12.55 22.17
N LEU A 55 5.87 -13.69 21.55
CA LEU A 55 5.89 -14.98 22.22
C LEU A 55 7.09 -15.06 23.17
N VAL A 56 6.81 -15.50 24.40
CA VAL A 56 7.80 -15.71 25.47
C VAL A 56 7.52 -17.03 26.17
N SER A 57 8.51 -17.55 26.88
CA SER A 57 8.35 -18.71 27.74
C SER A 57 9.06 -18.45 29.07
N ASP A 58 8.50 -18.96 30.16
CA ASP A 58 9.10 -18.87 31.50
C ASP A 58 10.22 -19.93 31.70
N ALA A 59 10.17 -21.03 30.96
CA ALA A 59 11.15 -22.11 30.97
C ALA A 59 11.77 -22.25 29.56
N PRO A 60 12.95 -22.84 29.44
CA PRO A 60 13.52 -23.19 28.15
C PRO A 60 12.50 -24.00 27.32
N SER A 61 12.19 -23.51 26.11
CA SER A 61 11.21 -24.12 25.21
C SER A 61 11.85 -24.34 23.86
N ASP A 62 11.93 -25.60 23.44
CA ASP A 62 12.43 -25.98 22.11
C ASP A 62 11.58 -25.36 21.01
N LEU A 63 10.25 -25.33 21.22
CA LEU A 63 9.30 -24.72 20.28
C LEU A 63 9.61 -23.24 20.08
N LEU A 64 9.82 -22.47 21.14
CA LEU A 64 10.12 -21.05 21.04
C LEU A 64 11.47 -20.81 20.36
N THR A 65 12.46 -21.68 20.57
CA THR A 65 13.78 -21.59 19.92
C THR A 65 13.63 -21.80 18.42
N ILE A 66 12.91 -22.84 17.99
CA ILE A 66 12.65 -23.13 16.58
C ILE A 66 11.88 -21.96 15.93
N ILE A 67 10.85 -21.43 16.60
CA ILE A 67 10.09 -20.25 16.10
C ILE A 67 11.01 -19.05 15.89
N LYS A 68 11.92 -18.75 16.81
CA LYS A 68 12.83 -17.63 16.72
C LYS A 68 13.84 -17.81 15.59
N GLU A 69 14.44 -18.99 15.46
CA GLU A 69 15.39 -19.31 14.40
C GLU A 69 14.73 -19.21 13.02
N TYR A 70 13.55 -19.80 12.85
CA TYR A 70 12.78 -19.72 11.62
C TYR A 70 12.43 -18.26 11.27
N SER A 71 12.04 -17.47 12.25
CA SER A 71 11.68 -16.05 12.09
C SER A 71 12.87 -15.13 11.77
N GLN A 72 14.13 -15.59 11.92
CA GLN A 72 15.31 -14.77 11.56
C GLN A 72 15.43 -14.56 10.04
N HIS A 73 14.92 -15.50 9.24
CA HIS A 73 14.95 -15.44 7.77
C HIS A 73 13.84 -14.56 7.19
N ARG A 74 13.77 -13.31 7.61
CA ARG A 74 12.68 -12.35 7.29
C ARG A 74 12.43 -12.09 5.79
N HIS A 75 13.36 -12.44 4.92
CA HIS A 75 13.18 -12.31 3.48
C HIS A 75 12.26 -13.36 2.87
N ARG A 76 11.97 -14.45 3.61
CA ARG A 76 11.18 -15.58 3.14
C ARG A 76 10.06 -15.98 4.09
N HIS A 77 10.20 -15.66 5.38
CA HIS A 77 9.31 -16.08 6.44
C HIS A 77 8.70 -14.90 7.18
N PHE A 78 7.46 -15.07 7.60
CA PHE A 78 6.83 -14.17 8.55
C PHE A 78 7.57 -14.23 9.90
N ASN A 79 7.39 -13.20 10.71
CA ASN A 79 7.90 -13.24 12.07
C ASN A 79 6.94 -14.01 12.97
N HIS A 80 7.07 -15.33 13.03
CA HIS A 80 6.24 -16.18 13.86
C HIS A 80 6.45 -15.99 15.37
N SER A 81 7.50 -15.27 15.79
CA SER A 81 7.69 -14.88 17.20
C SER A 81 6.86 -13.67 17.61
N TYR A 82 6.14 -13.04 16.65
CA TYR A 82 5.31 -11.87 16.84
C TYR A 82 3.92 -12.14 16.30
N ILE A 83 2.93 -12.15 17.16
CA ILE A 83 1.54 -12.50 16.85
C ILE A 83 0.63 -11.28 16.92
N THR A 84 -0.38 -11.24 16.05
CA THR A 84 -1.40 -10.21 16.03
C THR A 84 -2.78 -10.87 16.12
N TYR A 85 -3.43 -10.71 17.27
CA TYR A 85 -4.72 -11.33 17.55
C TYR A 85 -5.82 -10.29 17.69
N GLY A 86 -6.97 -10.58 17.11
CA GLY A 86 -8.20 -9.81 17.29
C GLY A 86 -9.15 -10.52 18.21
N ILE A 87 -9.42 -9.95 19.37
CA ILE A 87 -10.15 -10.61 20.45
C ILE A 87 -11.38 -9.79 20.84
N CYS A 88 -12.52 -10.47 20.92
CA CYS A 88 -13.75 -9.91 21.46
C CYS A 88 -13.75 -9.98 22.98
N LEU A 89 -13.50 -8.85 23.65
CA LEU A 89 -13.45 -8.78 25.11
C LEU A 89 -14.73 -9.25 25.78
N SER A 90 -15.89 -8.92 25.21
CA SER A 90 -17.19 -9.23 25.79
C SER A 90 -17.63 -10.69 25.65
N SER A 91 -16.95 -11.50 24.83
CA SER A 91 -17.28 -12.91 24.65
C SER A 91 -16.15 -13.85 25.07
N THR A 92 -14.94 -13.54 24.62
CA THR A 92 -13.80 -14.45 24.79
C THR A 92 -13.08 -14.23 26.11
N CYS A 93 -13.04 -12.97 26.61
CA CYS A 93 -12.32 -12.62 27.84
C CYS A 93 -13.21 -11.98 28.93
N ASN A 94 -14.42 -12.44 29.08
CA ASN A 94 -15.43 -11.84 29.99
C ASN A 94 -15.12 -11.99 31.51
N ASN A 95 -14.24 -12.91 31.88
CA ASN A 95 -14.00 -13.25 33.29
C ASN A 95 -13.08 -12.29 34.07
N TYR A 96 -12.58 -11.24 33.45
CA TYR A 96 -11.51 -10.37 34.00
C TYR A 96 -11.97 -8.93 34.22
N THR A 97 -13.08 -8.72 34.93
CA THR A 97 -13.71 -7.39 35.06
C THR A 97 -12.93 -6.36 35.93
N ASN A 98 -12.02 -6.83 36.79
CA ASN A 98 -11.38 -6.01 37.82
C ASN A 98 -9.95 -5.52 37.48
N LEU A 99 -9.42 -5.79 36.32
CA LEU A 99 -8.06 -5.43 35.90
C LEU A 99 -8.06 -4.33 34.83
N ASN A 100 -6.90 -3.72 34.64
CA ASN A 100 -6.69 -2.82 33.51
C ASN A 100 -6.85 -3.60 32.19
N ARG A 101 -7.46 -3.03 31.15
CA ARG A 101 -7.76 -3.72 29.86
C ARG A 101 -6.56 -4.49 29.29
N LYS A 102 -5.36 -3.92 29.38
CA LYS A 102 -4.13 -4.57 28.91
C LYS A 102 -3.82 -5.83 29.69
N GLN A 103 -3.94 -5.77 31.02
CA GLN A 103 -3.66 -6.91 31.91
C GLN A 103 -4.70 -8.01 31.77
N ASN A 104 -5.98 -7.65 31.60
CA ASN A 104 -7.06 -8.60 31.35
C ASN A 104 -6.79 -9.41 30.09
N LEU A 105 -6.45 -8.72 29.04
CA LEU A 105 -6.27 -9.29 27.73
C LEU A 105 -5.00 -10.15 27.68
N GLU A 106 -3.93 -9.70 28.36
CA GLU A 106 -2.68 -10.48 28.48
C GLU A 106 -2.90 -11.78 29.27
N LYS A 107 -3.68 -11.75 30.34
CA LYS A 107 -4.04 -12.98 31.09
C LYS A 107 -4.88 -13.93 30.25
N CYS A 108 -5.93 -13.42 29.61
CA CYS A 108 -6.81 -14.20 28.76
C CYS A 108 -6.04 -14.87 27.61
N LEU A 109 -5.18 -14.10 26.93
CA LEU A 109 -4.34 -14.60 25.86
C LEU A 109 -3.33 -15.65 26.36
N ASN A 110 -2.72 -15.40 27.51
CA ASN A 110 -1.76 -16.32 28.10
C ASN A 110 -2.40 -17.66 28.53
N GLU A 111 -3.63 -17.66 29.00
CA GLU A 111 -4.35 -18.93 29.32
C GLU A 111 -4.55 -19.79 28.07
N THR A 112 -4.97 -19.18 26.97
CA THR A 112 -5.14 -19.89 25.70
C THR A 112 -3.79 -20.40 25.15
N LEU A 113 -2.78 -19.55 25.10
CA LEU A 113 -1.47 -19.92 24.58
C LEU A 113 -0.72 -20.93 25.44
N LEU A 114 -0.89 -20.89 26.77
CA LEU A 114 -0.31 -21.89 27.67
C LEU A 114 -0.96 -23.25 27.46
N LYS A 115 -2.29 -23.29 27.29
CA LYS A 115 -3.03 -24.52 27.08
C LYS A 115 -2.65 -25.22 25.78
N ASP A 116 -2.58 -24.47 24.70
CA ASP A 116 -2.45 -25.03 23.35
C ASP A 116 -0.99 -25.19 22.91
N TYR A 117 -0.08 -24.29 23.36
CA TYR A 117 1.30 -24.21 22.88
C TYR A 117 2.36 -24.24 23.99
N SER A 118 1.97 -24.21 25.26
CA SER A 118 2.89 -24.07 26.42
C SER A 118 3.75 -22.79 26.33
N LEU A 119 3.23 -21.74 25.68
CA LEU A 119 3.87 -20.44 25.49
C LEU A 119 3.05 -19.34 26.16
N LYS A 120 3.69 -18.20 26.39
CA LYS A 120 3.07 -16.96 26.85
C LYS A 120 3.27 -15.85 25.83
N ALA A 121 2.45 -14.80 25.91
CA ALA A 121 2.59 -13.60 25.12
C ALA A 121 2.80 -12.38 26.01
N ARG A 122 3.71 -11.51 25.59
CA ARG A 122 3.90 -10.17 26.18
C ARG A 122 3.32 -9.14 25.25
N VAL A 123 2.27 -8.45 25.68
CA VAL A 123 1.56 -7.45 24.89
C VAL A 123 2.41 -6.21 24.66
N LYS A 124 2.69 -5.89 23.40
CA LYS A 124 3.41 -4.70 22.94
C LYS A 124 2.47 -3.55 22.62
N LYS A 125 1.50 -3.80 21.74
CA LYS A 125 0.53 -2.79 21.27
C LYS A 125 -0.88 -3.33 21.49
N LEU A 126 -1.76 -2.47 21.94
CA LEU A 126 -3.18 -2.77 22.12
C LEU A 126 -3.99 -1.65 21.48
N SER A 127 -4.91 -2.01 20.60
CA SER A 127 -5.86 -1.09 20.01
C SER A 127 -7.25 -1.68 20.16
N CYS A 128 -8.11 -0.99 20.89
CA CYS A 128 -9.49 -1.42 21.11
C CYS A 128 -10.44 -0.48 20.38
N THR A 129 -11.36 -1.07 19.63
CA THR A 129 -12.38 -0.34 18.86
C THR A 129 -13.75 -0.63 19.48
N LYS A 130 -14.51 0.41 19.64
CA LYS A 130 -15.97 0.36 19.74
C LYS A 130 -16.51 0.70 18.36
N ARG A 131 -17.79 0.51 18.14
CA ARG A 131 -18.46 0.94 16.91
C ARG A 131 -18.53 2.47 16.85
N ASP A 132 -17.36 3.09 16.65
CA ASP A 132 -17.26 4.55 16.52
C ASP A 132 -17.32 4.89 15.03
N GLU A 133 -18.37 5.56 14.62
CA GLU A 133 -18.47 6.14 13.28
C GLU A 133 -17.62 7.42 13.25
N PHE A 134 -16.76 7.53 12.24
CA PHE A 134 -16.03 8.77 11.98
C PHE A 134 -17.02 9.88 11.63
N GLN A 135 -16.99 10.96 12.37
CA GLN A 135 -17.82 12.14 12.06
C GLN A 135 -17.21 12.92 10.88
N VAL A 136 -18.10 13.38 9.98
CA VAL A 136 -17.71 14.20 8.83
C VAL A 136 -17.32 15.59 9.33
N ASP A 137 -16.06 15.96 9.15
CA ASP A 137 -15.53 17.26 9.57
C ASP A 137 -15.54 18.32 8.43
N ALA A 138 -15.01 19.51 8.73
CA ALA A 138 -14.98 20.62 7.77
C ALA A 138 -14.11 20.29 6.53
N LEU A 139 -12.99 19.60 6.72
CA LEU A 139 -12.09 19.23 5.63
C LEU A 139 -12.74 18.21 4.68
N ASP A 140 -13.48 17.24 5.23
CA ASP A 140 -14.22 16.26 4.43
C ASP A 140 -15.29 16.93 3.56
N ARG A 141 -15.99 17.94 4.13
CA ARG A 141 -17.02 18.71 3.38
C ARG A 141 -16.40 19.54 2.25
N VAL A 142 -15.26 20.19 2.51
CA VAL A 142 -14.52 20.95 1.47
C VAL A 142 -14.05 20.00 0.37
N ALA A 143 -13.49 18.84 0.73
CA ALA A 143 -13.07 17.83 -0.24
C ALA A 143 -14.25 17.31 -1.08
N ALA A 144 -15.40 17.02 -0.46
CA ALA A 144 -16.61 16.60 -1.16
C ALA A 144 -17.08 17.67 -2.17
N PHE A 145 -17.03 18.95 -1.76
CA PHE A 145 -17.38 20.05 -2.66
C PHE A 145 -16.42 20.13 -3.87
N ILE A 146 -15.12 19.95 -3.65
CA ILE A 146 -14.13 19.93 -4.73
C ILE A 146 -14.40 18.75 -5.68
N PHE A 147 -14.62 17.53 -5.16
CA PHE A 147 -14.90 16.36 -5.99
C PHE A 147 -16.19 16.54 -6.80
N PHE A 148 -17.25 17.03 -6.16
CA PHE A 148 -18.50 17.32 -6.84
C PHE A 148 -18.34 18.38 -7.93
N SER A 149 -17.58 19.44 -7.67
CA SER A 149 -17.29 20.50 -8.64
C SER A 149 -16.54 19.96 -9.86
N ILE A 150 -15.55 19.08 -9.65
CA ILE A 150 -14.81 18.44 -10.75
C ILE A 150 -15.75 17.57 -11.59
N LEU A 151 -16.59 16.77 -10.96
CA LEU A 151 -17.59 15.94 -11.67
C LEU A 151 -18.57 16.79 -12.45
N LEU A 152 -19.08 17.85 -11.84
CA LEU A 152 -20.00 18.79 -12.49
C LEU A 152 -19.37 19.47 -13.72
N LEU A 153 -18.11 19.92 -13.61
CA LEU A 153 -17.38 20.50 -14.73
C LEU A 153 -17.17 19.49 -15.87
N ASN A 154 -16.94 18.22 -15.58
CA ASN A 154 -16.84 17.18 -16.61
C ASN A 154 -18.18 16.96 -17.32
N VAL A 155 -19.29 16.96 -16.59
CA VAL A 155 -20.64 16.82 -17.17
C VAL A 155 -20.95 18.06 -18.04
N ILE A 156 -20.79 19.27 -17.50
CA ILE A 156 -21.04 20.52 -18.21
C ILE A 156 -20.18 20.61 -19.47
N GLY A 157 -18.87 20.32 -19.36
CA GLY A 157 -17.93 20.34 -20.49
C GLY A 157 -18.33 19.36 -21.61
N THR A 158 -18.81 18.17 -21.21
CA THR A 158 -19.25 17.14 -22.18
C THR A 158 -20.55 17.56 -22.87
N VAL A 159 -21.53 18.05 -22.10
CA VAL A 159 -22.81 18.54 -22.63
C VAL A 159 -22.57 19.74 -23.56
N TYR A 160 -21.74 20.69 -23.13
CA TYR A 160 -21.38 21.87 -23.96
C TYR A 160 -20.77 21.44 -25.29
N GLU A 161 -19.87 20.44 -25.31
CA GLU A 161 -19.26 19.96 -26.56
C GLU A 161 -20.27 19.28 -27.49
N VAL A 162 -21.23 18.52 -26.92
CA VAL A 162 -22.27 17.86 -27.73
C VAL A 162 -23.21 18.87 -28.41
N PHE A 163 -23.56 19.94 -27.70
CA PHE A 163 -24.51 20.94 -28.21
C PHE A 163 -23.86 22.09 -28.99
N SER A 164 -22.59 22.40 -28.73
CA SER A 164 -21.88 23.50 -29.40
C SER A 164 -21.27 23.05 -30.73
N LYS A 165 -21.97 23.36 -31.84
CA LYS A 165 -21.54 23.02 -33.20
C LYS A 165 -20.38 23.88 -33.76
N GLU A 166 -20.03 24.99 -33.12
CA GLU A 166 -19.03 25.94 -33.67
C GLU A 166 -17.77 26.08 -32.81
N CYS A 167 -16.65 26.31 -33.49
CA CYS A 167 -15.29 26.35 -32.91
C CYS A 167 -14.99 27.56 -31.99
N SER A 168 -15.94 28.47 -31.78
CA SER A 168 -15.72 29.80 -31.18
C SER A 168 -16.18 29.94 -29.72
N GLY A 169 -16.32 28.86 -28.97
CA GLY A 169 -16.80 28.90 -27.55
C GLY A 169 -15.69 28.79 -26.52
N PHE A 170 -16.10 28.87 -25.26
CA PHE A 170 -15.24 28.87 -24.07
C PHE A 170 -14.28 27.67 -24.04
N SER A 171 -13.04 27.89 -24.47
CA SER A 171 -12.03 26.85 -24.67
C SER A 171 -11.73 26.04 -23.40
N LEU A 172 -11.87 26.66 -22.22
CA LEU A 172 -11.60 26.01 -20.92
C LEU A 172 -12.62 24.90 -20.60
N LEU A 173 -13.91 25.08 -20.88
CA LEU A 173 -14.93 24.05 -20.64
C LEU A 173 -14.70 22.78 -21.49
N ARG A 174 -14.19 22.95 -22.69
CA ARG A 174 -13.85 21.83 -23.59
C ARG A 174 -12.71 20.97 -23.06
N CYS A 175 -11.84 21.52 -22.19
CA CYS A 175 -10.77 20.73 -21.54
C CYS A 175 -11.33 19.67 -20.59
N PHE A 176 -12.54 19.89 -20.03
CA PHE A 176 -13.21 18.96 -19.14
C PHE A 176 -14.11 17.97 -19.86
N SER A 177 -14.29 18.07 -21.19
CA SER A 177 -15.14 17.12 -21.94
C SER A 177 -14.55 15.72 -21.93
N ILE A 178 -15.29 14.76 -21.39
CA ILE A 178 -14.91 13.33 -21.37
C ILE A 178 -14.83 12.80 -22.79
N ARG A 179 -15.81 13.13 -23.65
CA ARG A 179 -15.87 12.68 -25.06
C ARG A 179 -14.64 13.11 -25.84
N ARG A 180 -14.27 14.38 -25.73
CA ARG A 180 -13.10 14.93 -26.42
C ARG A 180 -11.80 14.30 -25.93
N ASN A 181 -11.67 14.17 -24.62
CA ASN A 181 -10.49 13.58 -24.02
C ASN A 181 -10.36 12.09 -24.36
N TRP A 182 -11.49 11.38 -24.40
CA TRP A 182 -11.54 9.99 -24.86
C TRP A 182 -11.12 9.85 -26.31
N ASN A 183 -11.69 10.66 -27.21
CA ASN A 183 -11.33 10.65 -28.63
C ASN A 183 -9.82 10.93 -28.82
N LYS A 184 -9.25 11.88 -28.09
CA LYS A 184 -7.80 12.15 -28.12
C LYS A 184 -6.97 10.99 -27.60
N LEU A 185 -7.46 10.24 -26.64
CA LEU A 185 -6.76 9.08 -26.06
C LEU A 185 -6.74 7.90 -27.04
N VAL A 186 -7.84 7.69 -27.76
CA VAL A 186 -8.00 6.55 -28.68
C VAL A 186 -7.55 6.90 -30.10
N ASP A 187 -7.39 8.21 -30.42
CA ASP A 187 -6.96 8.64 -31.74
C ASP A 187 -5.49 8.23 -32.01
N THR A 188 -5.36 7.21 -32.86
CA THR A 188 -4.08 6.67 -33.33
C THR A 188 -3.61 7.33 -34.62
N SER A 189 -4.17 8.50 -35.02
CA SER A 189 -3.87 9.14 -36.27
C SER A 189 -2.39 9.54 -36.37
N GLU A 190 -1.81 9.05 -37.43
CA GLU A 190 -0.37 8.96 -37.79
C GLU A 190 0.33 10.29 -38.06
N LYS A 191 0.32 11.26 -37.18
CA LYS A 191 0.97 12.56 -37.48
C LYS A 191 2.49 12.53 -37.46
N ASN A 192 3.16 11.44 -37.04
CA ASN A 192 4.61 11.25 -37.16
C ASN A 192 4.98 9.75 -37.16
N ALA A 193 4.50 9.00 -38.11
CA ALA A 193 4.58 7.53 -38.18
C ALA A 193 6.00 6.94 -38.07
N SER A 194 7.03 7.61 -38.64
CA SER A 194 8.37 7.02 -38.67
C SER A 194 9.12 7.08 -37.34
N LEU A 195 8.93 8.13 -36.54
CA LEU A 195 9.59 8.30 -35.25
C LEU A 195 8.80 7.65 -34.11
N GLN A 196 7.46 7.73 -34.18
CA GLN A 196 6.53 7.16 -33.21
C GLN A 196 6.60 5.63 -33.20
N ASN A 197 6.70 5.00 -34.36
CA ASN A 197 6.78 3.53 -34.47
C ASN A 197 8.03 2.92 -33.79
N ARG A 198 9.12 3.67 -33.67
CA ARG A 198 10.34 3.20 -32.98
C ARG A 198 10.19 3.14 -31.47
N LEU A 199 9.29 3.95 -30.88
CA LEU A 199 9.09 4.03 -29.42
C LEU A 199 7.86 3.28 -28.93
N ASN A 200 6.99 2.79 -29.82
CA ASN A 200 5.78 2.04 -29.45
C ASN A 200 6.07 0.80 -28.61
N CYS A 201 7.22 0.12 -28.85
CA CYS A 201 7.63 -1.02 -28.04
C CYS A 201 7.91 -0.63 -26.57
N LEU A 202 8.40 0.60 -26.31
CA LEU A 202 8.64 1.09 -24.95
C LEU A 202 7.34 1.42 -24.23
N ASP A 203 6.31 1.85 -24.93
CA ASP A 203 4.98 2.07 -24.34
C ASP A 203 4.31 0.74 -23.98
N GLY A 204 4.47 -0.30 -24.82
CA GLY A 204 4.06 -1.66 -24.48
C GLY A 204 4.77 -2.18 -23.22
N LEU A 205 6.09 -2.00 -23.14
CA LEU A 205 6.87 -2.40 -21.97
C LEU A 205 6.45 -1.65 -20.71
N ARG A 206 6.16 -0.36 -20.79
CA ARG A 206 5.61 0.43 -19.67
C ARG A 206 4.28 -0.12 -19.17
N THR A 207 3.42 -0.53 -20.08
CA THR A 207 2.12 -1.10 -19.73
C THR A 207 2.30 -2.41 -18.97
N ILE A 208 3.20 -3.28 -19.42
CA ILE A 208 3.52 -4.54 -18.72
C ILE A 208 4.09 -4.26 -17.32
N LEU A 209 5.03 -3.33 -17.21
CA LEU A 209 5.60 -2.93 -15.91
C LEU A 209 4.54 -2.34 -14.98
N LEU A 210 3.63 -1.51 -15.50
CA LEU A 210 2.53 -0.96 -14.71
C LEU A 210 1.59 -2.05 -14.19
N LEU A 211 1.24 -3.02 -15.03
CA LEU A 211 0.43 -4.17 -14.61
C LEU A 211 1.16 -5.00 -13.54
N ALA A 212 2.46 -5.23 -13.69
CA ALA A 212 3.26 -5.92 -12.68
C ALA A 212 3.26 -5.18 -11.34
N ILE A 213 3.39 -3.84 -11.36
CA ILE A 213 3.30 -3.00 -10.16
C ILE A 213 1.92 -3.11 -9.51
N LEU A 214 0.84 -3.02 -10.28
CA LEU A 214 -0.53 -3.13 -9.77
C LEU A 214 -0.78 -4.51 -9.12
N ILE A 215 -0.37 -5.58 -9.79
CA ILE A 215 -0.47 -6.95 -9.25
C ILE A 215 0.36 -7.07 -7.98
N GLY A 216 1.60 -6.59 -7.98
CA GLY A 216 2.47 -6.62 -6.81
C GLY A 216 1.86 -5.89 -5.61
N HIS A 217 1.30 -4.70 -5.81
CA HIS A 217 0.61 -3.97 -4.73
C HIS A 217 -0.65 -4.69 -4.24
N ALA A 218 -1.45 -5.25 -5.13
CA ALA A 218 -2.62 -6.04 -4.76
C ALA A 218 -2.22 -7.28 -3.93
N LEU A 219 -1.15 -7.97 -4.31
CA LEU A 219 -0.63 -9.11 -3.57
C LEU A 219 -0.11 -8.69 -2.18
N ILE A 220 0.70 -7.64 -2.08
CA ILE A 220 1.21 -7.15 -0.78
C ILE A 220 0.08 -6.79 0.15
N THR A 221 -0.94 -6.07 -0.33
CA THR A 221 -2.09 -5.71 0.51
C THR A 221 -2.93 -6.91 0.93
N SER A 222 -3.04 -7.94 0.08
CA SER A 222 -3.77 -9.17 0.38
C SER A 222 -3.06 -10.08 1.40
N ILE A 223 -1.73 -9.96 1.51
CA ILE A 223 -0.90 -10.80 2.38
C ILE A 223 -0.89 -10.28 3.82
N VAL A 224 -1.17 -9.00 4.01
CA VAL A 224 -1.26 -8.43 5.36
C VAL A 224 -2.43 -9.07 6.09
N ASN A 225 -2.14 -9.73 7.22
CA ASN A 225 -3.12 -10.38 8.10
C ASN A 225 -3.77 -11.67 7.54
N VAL A 226 -3.01 -12.45 6.78
CA VAL A 226 -3.46 -13.78 6.31
C VAL A 226 -3.42 -14.79 7.46
N SER A 227 -4.51 -15.52 7.64
CA SER A 227 -4.63 -16.55 8.68
C SER A 227 -3.65 -17.71 8.48
N ASN A 228 -3.40 -18.11 7.23
CA ASN A 228 -2.46 -19.20 6.89
C ASN A 228 -1.17 -18.65 6.29
N THR A 229 -0.25 -18.21 7.13
CA THR A 229 1.05 -17.66 6.72
C THR A 229 1.94 -18.68 6.03
N SER A 230 1.87 -19.97 6.40
CA SER A 230 2.70 -21.03 5.82
C SER A 230 2.43 -21.27 4.32
N VAL A 231 1.17 -21.17 3.90
CA VAL A 231 0.81 -21.27 2.48
C VAL A 231 1.35 -20.09 1.69
N VAL A 232 1.28 -18.89 2.28
CA VAL A 232 1.82 -17.67 1.64
C VAL A 232 3.33 -17.78 1.48
N GLU A 233 4.06 -18.23 2.50
CA GLU A 233 5.51 -18.44 2.42
C GLU A 233 5.88 -19.43 1.30
N LYS A 234 5.14 -20.53 1.15
CA LYS A 234 5.34 -21.48 0.05
C LYS A 234 5.10 -20.87 -1.34
N ILE A 235 4.06 -20.02 -1.46
CA ILE A 235 3.76 -19.30 -2.71
C ILE A 235 4.89 -18.33 -3.03
N PHE A 236 5.42 -17.62 -2.05
CA PHE A 236 6.54 -16.69 -2.21
C PHE A 236 7.86 -17.38 -2.61
N ASP A 237 8.07 -18.61 -2.22
CA ASP A 237 9.26 -19.39 -2.63
C ASP A 237 9.23 -19.74 -4.12
N SER A 238 8.09 -19.59 -4.81
CA SER A 238 7.97 -19.83 -6.24
C SER A 238 8.63 -18.69 -7.04
N THR A 239 9.50 -19.06 -8.01
CA THR A 239 10.26 -18.10 -8.83
C THR A 239 9.41 -17.03 -9.53
N PRO A 240 8.25 -17.35 -10.15
CA PRO A 240 7.45 -16.33 -10.83
C PRO A 240 6.87 -15.30 -9.86
N VAL A 241 6.40 -15.73 -8.70
CA VAL A 241 5.85 -14.81 -7.68
C VAL A 241 6.95 -13.93 -7.12
N HIS A 242 8.12 -14.50 -6.82
CA HIS A 242 9.26 -13.74 -6.34
C HIS A 242 9.72 -12.65 -7.34
N SER A 243 9.66 -12.95 -8.64
CA SER A 243 9.99 -11.99 -9.70
C SER A 243 9.00 -10.81 -9.76
N VAL A 244 7.70 -11.10 -9.64
CA VAL A 244 6.63 -10.06 -9.63
C VAL A 244 6.70 -9.21 -8.35
N MET A 245 7.04 -9.84 -7.21
CA MET A 245 7.15 -9.16 -5.92
C MET A 245 8.40 -8.29 -5.79
N ASN A 246 9.34 -8.38 -6.71
CA ASN A 246 10.51 -7.51 -6.73
C ASN A 246 10.15 -6.12 -7.28
N LEU A 247 9.19 -5.46 -6.63
CA LEU A 247 8.70 -4.13 -7.00
C LEU A 247 9.80 -3.07 -7.16
N PRO A 248 10.87 -3.02 -6.33
CA PRO A 248 11.93 -2.04 -6.50
C PRO A 248 12.60 -2.13 -7.88
N ILE A 249 12.88 -3.32 -8.38
CA ILE A 249 13.48 -3.51 -9.73
C ILE A 249 12.50 -3.04 -10.81
N THR A 250 11.22 -3.45 -10.71
CA THR A 250 10.18 -3.05 -11.66
C THR A 250 10.02 -1.53 -11.72
N MET A 251 10.06 -0.85 -10.56
CA MET A 251 10.04 0.61 -10.46
C MET A 251 11.29 1.25 -11.10
N CYS A 252 12.48 0.71 -10.85
CA CYS A 252 13.72 1.21 -11.48
C CYS A 252 13.65 1.10 -13.01
N CYS A 253 13.16 -0.01 -13.54
CA CYS A 253 12.96 -0.18 -14.99
C CYS A 253 11.97 0.86 -15.55
N PHE A 254 10.87 1.11 -14.85
CA PHE A 254 9.88 2.11 -15.25
C PHE A 254 10.49 3.53 -15.29
N PHE A 255 11.26 3.92 -14.28
CA PHE A 255 11.95 5.21 -14.25
C PHE A 255 13.02 5.30 -15.33
N PHE A 256 13.77 4.23 -15.57
CA PHE A 256 14.77 4.17 -16.63
C PHE A 256 14.15 4.44 -18.01
N ILE A 257 13.08 3.74 -18.35
CA ILE A 257 12.36 3.92 -19.62
C ILE A 257 11.82 5.35 -19.73
N SER A 258 11.26 5.89 -18.64
CA SER A 258 10.74 7.25 -18.60
C SER A 258 11.82 8.30 -18.84
N SER A 259 13.00 8.11 -18.26
CA SER A 259 14.16 8.99 -18.42
C SER A 259 14.75 8.88 -19.83
N PHE A 260 14.84 7.65 -20.37
CA PHE A 260 15.32 7.40 -21.73
C PHE A 260 14.45 8.11 -22.77
N VAL A 261 13.12 7.98 -22.68
CA VAL A 261 12.19 8.65 -23.61
C VAL A 261 12.28 10.18 -23.48
N LEU A 262 12.48 10.70 -22.27
CA LEU A 262 12.68 12.12 -22.08
C LEU A 262 13.97 12.60 -22.77
N ALA A 263 15.09 11.91 -22.56
CA ALA A 263 16.37 12.22 -23.19
C ALA A 263 16.31 12.12 -24.71
N TYR A 264 15.68 11.07 -25.23
CA TYR A 264 15.48 10.88 -26.66
C TYR A 264 14.67 12.02 -27.30
N ASN A 265 13.55 12.41 -26.67
CA ASN A 265 12.73 13.53 -27.13
C ASN A 265 13.47 14.88 -27.02
N LEU A 266 14.40 15.01 -26.08
CA LEU A 266 15.27 16.17 -25.99
C LEU A 266 16.24 16.23 -27.18
N GLN A 267 16.89 15.14 -27.52
CA GLN A 267 17.88 15.10 -28.61
C GLN A 267 17.25 15.22 -29.99
N THR A 268 16.01 14.78 -30.18
CA THR A 268 15.30 14.81 -31.46
C THR A 268 14.50 16.08 -31.70
N SER A 269 14.37 16.97 -30.71
CA SER A 269 13.71 18.24 -30.90
C SER A 269 14.70 19.29 -31.41
N ASP A 270 14.31 20.05 -32.43
CA ASP A 270 15.13 21.14 -33.06
C ASP A 270 15.29 22.37 -32.15
N ASP A 271 14.76 22.35 -30.93
CA ASP A 271 14.89 23.46 -29.99
C ASP A 271 16.35 23.54 -29.47
N ASN A 272 16.94 24.73 -29.48
CA ASN A 272 18.23 25.00 -28.87
C ASN A 272 18.21 24.62 -27.36
N TYR A 273 18.85 23.51 -27.00
CA TYR A 273 18.81 22.91 -25.66
C TYR A 273 19.50 23.68 -24.56
N GLU A 274 20.35 24.60 -24.91
CA GLU A 274 21.28 25.26 -23.99
C GLU A 274 20.61 26.23 -23.01
N THR A 275 19.31 26.48 -23.16
CA THR A 275 18.62 27.44 -22.29
C THR A 275 17.94 26.75 -21.15
N TRP A 276 18.36 26.98 -19.92
CA TRP A 276 17.72 26.54 -18.68
C TRP A 276 16.21 26.76 -18.64
N THR A 277 15.73 27.78 -19.35
CA THR A 277 14.31 28.08 -19.53
C THR A 277 13.55 26.98 -20.29
N CYS A 278 14.17 26.29 -21.25
CA CYS A 278 13.55 25.17 -21.96
C CYS A 278 13.36 23.98 -21.08
N ILE A 279 14.37 23.61 -20.24
CA ILE A 279 14.32 22.55 -19.29
C ILE A 279 13.25 22.85 -18.22
N GLY A 280 13.24 24.05 -17.68
CA GLY A 280 12.25 24.49 -16.69
C GLY A 280 10.82 24.40 -17.22
N ARG A 281 10.57 24.81 -18.46
CA ARG A 281 9.25 24.70 -19.11
C ARG A 281 8.80 23.24 -19.28
N ARG A 282 9.71 22.33 -19.64
CA ARG A 282 9.39 20.89 -19.79
C ARG A 282 9.11 20.24 -18.42
N MET A 283 9.88 20.58 -17.40
CA MET A 283 9.64 20.15 -16.01
C MET A 283 8.28 20.67 -15.51
N LEU A 284 7.97 21.94 -15.75
CA LEU A 284 6.67 22.51 -15.35
C LEU A 284 5.51 21.83 -16.08
N LYS A 285 5.63 21.57 -17.38
CA LYS A 285 4.60 20.81 -18.13
C LYS A 285 4.38 19.42 -17.55
N ARG A 286 5.45 18.73 -17.17
CA ARG A 286 5.37 17.41 -16.53
C ARG A 286 4.71 17.51 -15.16
N TRP A 287 5.11 18.50 -14.35
CA TRP A 287 4.52 18.76 -13.04
C TRP A 287 3.01 19.06 -13.14
N CYS A 288 2.60 19.98 -14.04
CA CYS A 288 1.19 20.29 -14.28
C CYS A 288 0.38 19.10 -14.80
N ARG A 289 1.01 18.13 -15.44
CA ARG A 289 0.34 16.92 -15.92
C ARG A 289 0.02 15.93 -14.80
N PHE A 290 0.94 15.74 -13.85
CA PHE A 290 0.80 14.71 -12.81
C PHE A 290 0.20 15.24 -11.51
N THR A 291 0.54 16.45 -11.12
CA THR A 291 0.14 17.04 -9.83
C THR A 291 -1.37 17.11 -9.60
N PRO A 292 -2.22 17.49 -10.56
CA PRO A 292 -3.66 17.56 -10.32
C PRO A 292 -4.27 16.21 -9.96
N ALA A 293 -3.93 15.15 -10.70
CA ALA A 293 -4.42 13.81 -10.40
C ALA A 293 -3.92 13.30 -9.04
N TYR A 294 -2.63 13.54 -8.75
CA TYR A 294 -2.02 13.20 -7.47
C TYR A 294 -2.66 13.96 -6.32
N ALA A 295 -2.93 15.25 -6.48
CA ALA A 295 -3.57 16.09 -5.47
C ALA A 295 -4.98 15.62 -5.13
N VAL A 296 -5.77 15.24 -6.16
CA VAL A 296 -7.13 14.69 -5.97
C VAL A 296 -7.07 13.36 -5.22
N ALA A 297 -6.16 12.45 -5.59
CA ALA A 297 -5.98 11.17 -4.90
C ALA A 297 -5.54 11.38 -3.44
N LEU A 298 -4.58 12.26 -3.21
CA LEU A 298 -4.10 12.59 -1.87
C LEU A 298 -5.21 13.20 -1.00
N LEU A 299 -5.97 14.14 -1.56
CA LEU A 299 -7.10 14.75 -0.86
C LEU A 299 -8.16 13.70 -0.49
N PHE A 300 -8.44 12.73 -1.37
CA PHE A 300 -9.33 11.63 -1.09
C PHE A 300 -8.83 10.77 0.09
N ILE A 301 -7.55 10.40 0.09
CA ILE A 301 -6.93 9.63 1.18
C ILE A 301 -6.98 10.38 2.50
N MET A 302 -6.69 11.68 2.49
CA MET A 302 -6.71 12.53 3.69
C MET A 302 -8.11 12.73 4.28
N THR A 303 -9.17 12.54 3.48
CA THR A 303 -10.55 12.86 3.86
C THR A 303 -11.45 11.63 3.84
N TRP A 304 -12.00 11.29 2.69
CA TRP A 304 -13.06 10.30 2.54
C TRP A 304 -12.63 8.85 2.69
N TYR A 305 -11.34 8.55 2.50
CA TYR A 305 -10.86 7.18 2.60
C TYR A 305 -11.11 6.57 4.00
N ARG A 306 -11.04 7.38 5.06
CA ARG A 306 -11.31 6.94 6.44
C ARG A 306 -12.74 6.43 6.66
N HIS A 307 -13.70 6.93 5.87
CA HIS A 307 -15.11 6.54 5.95
C HIS A 307 -15.44 5.27 5.15
N GLN A 308 -14.52 4.78 4.31
CA GLN A 308 -14.76 3.63 3.45
C GLN A 308 -14.37 2.30 4.06
N GLY A 309 -13.46 2.30 5.00
CA GLY A 309 -12.97 1.07 5.60
C GLY A 309 -13.69 0.73 6.90
N ASP A 310 -13.85 -0.57 7.11
CA ASP A 310 -14.34 -1.18 8.35
C ASP A 310 -13.51 -2.43 8.64
N GLY A 311 -13.57 -2.92 9.87
CA GLY A 311 -12.93 -4.16 10.24
C GLY A 311 -11.90 -4.02 11.38
N PRO A 312 -11.41 -5.15 11.85
CA PRO A 312 -10.58 -5.22 13.06
C PRO A 312 -9.27 -4.44 12.98
N PHE A 313 -8.67 -4.32 11.79
CA PHE A 313 -7.41 -3.61 11.58
C PHE A 313 -7.57 -2.19 11.05
N TRP A 314 -8.80 -1.80 10.67
CA TRP A 314 -9.03 -0.50 10.05
C TRP A 314 -8.58 0.67 10.92
N MET A 315 -8.89 0.63 12.22
CA MET A 315 -8.49 1.67 13.15
C MET A 315 -6.97 1.78 13.31
N ASN A 316 -6.24 0.67 13.22
CA ASN A 316 -4.77 0.68 13.23
C ASN A 316 -4.21 1.32 11.95
N ILE A 317 -4.77 0.95 10.79
CA ILE A 317 -4.40 1.55 9.49
C ILE A 317 -4.69 3.05 9.50
N TYR A 318 -5.85 3.45 10.02
CA TYR A 318 -6.22 4.85 10.15
C TYR A 318 -5.19 5.63 10.98
N LYS A 319 -4.93 5.20 12.21
CA LYS A 319 -4.01 5.89 13.13
C LYS A 319 -2.55 5.91 12.64
N ASP A 320 -2.10 4.81 12.06
CA ASP A 320 -0.69 4.67 11.67
C ASP A 320 -0.40 5.28 10.28
N ARG A 321 -1.40 5.37 9.39
CA ARG A 321 -1.19 5.74 7.98
C ARG A 321 -2.00 6.94 7.50
N ILE A 322 -3.27 7.07 7.90
CA ILE A 322 -4.18 8.10 7.36
C ILE A 322 -4.13 9.37 8.22
N GLU A 323 -4.20 9.22 9.53
CA GLU A 323 -4.20 10.36 10.45
C GLU A 323 -2.93 11.25 10.32
N PRO A 324 -1.71 10.69 10.24
CA PRO A 324 -0.52 11.49 9.93
C PRO A 324 -0.61 12.23 8.60
N CYS A 325 -1.22 11.62 7.56
CA CYS A 325 -1.39 12.28 6.26
C CYS A 325 -2.20 13.57 6.34
N ARG A 326 -3.14 13.66 7.25
CA ARG A 326 -3.97 14.88 7.40
C ARG A 326 -3.15 16.09 7.84
N SER A 327 -2.09 15.90 8.61
CA SER A 327 -1.23 16.98 9.10
C SER A 327 -0.07 17.29 8.17
N ILE A 328 0.49 16.26 7.53
CA ILE A 328 1.74 16.37 6.76
C ILE A 328 1.56 16.15 5.24
N GLY A 329 0.33 15.94 4.76
CA GLY A 329 0.04 15.66 3.35
C GLY A 329 0.48 16.76 2.37
N TRP A 330 0.57 18.00 2.83
CA TRP A 330 1.03 19.10 2.00
C TRP A 330 2.52 18.95 1.57
N TYR A 331 3.37 18.30 2.39
CA TYR A 331 4.75 17.96 1.97
C TYR A 331 4.76 17.01 0.76
N ASN A 332 3.78 16.12 0.70
CA ASN A 332 3.62 15.22 -0.44
C ASN A 332 3.18 15.98 -1.70
N MET A 333 2.30 16.98 -1.56
CA MET A 333 1.90 17.83 -2.69
C MET A 333 3.06 18.64 -3.27
N LEU A 334 4.02 19.04 -2.42
CA LEU A 334 5.21 19.77 -2.84
C LEU A 334 6.36 18.85 -3.28
N TYR A 335 6.20 17.53 -3.19
CA TYR A 335 7.24 16.53 -3.48
C TYR A 335 8.51 16.67 -2.61
N VAL A 336 8.38 17.25 -1.41
CA VAL A 336 9.49 17.46 -0.45
C VAL A 336 9.43 16.49 0.74
N ASN A 337 8.53 15.54 0.72
CA ASN A 337 8.32 14.54 1.76
C ASN A 337 9.57 13.70 2.09
N ASN A 338 10.45 13.46 1.11
CA ASN A 338 11.70 12.72 1.32
C ASN A 338 12.71 13.46 2.22
N PHE A 339 12.54 14.77 2.40
CA PHE A 339 13.40 15.61 3.23
C PHE A 339 12.86 15.80 4.66
N VAL A 340 11.66 15.29 4.94
CA VAL A 340 10.99 15.46 6.24
C VAL A 340 10.84 14.10 6.92
N ASN A 341 11.51 13.91 8.04
CA ASN A 341 11.43 12.68 8.83
C ASN A 341 9.99 12.44 9.32
N GLY A 342 9.48 11.24 9.11
CA GLY A 342 8.14 10.84 9.56
C GLY A 342 6.98 11.22 8.63
N SER A 343 7.25 11.82 7.46
CA SER A 343 6.23 12.26 6.51
C SER A 343 5.77 11.17 5.53
N VAL A 344 5.58 9.95 6.02
CA VAL A 344 5.13 8.84 5.16
C VAL A 344 3.61 8.85 5.10
N CYS A 345 3.06 9.42 4.04
CA CYS A 345 1.67 9.23 3.66
C CYS A 345 1.47 7.87 2.97
N MET A 346 0.27 7.32 3.02
CA MET A 346 -0.09 5.99 2.52
C MET A 346 0.37 5.71 1.08
N LEU A 347 0.56 6.75 0.26
CA LEU A 347 1.04 6.65 -1.13
C LEU A 347 2.53 6.27 -1.28
N GLN A 348 3.30 6.26 -0.18
CA GLN A 348 4.74 5.92 -0.21
C GLN A 348 5.07 4.62 0.52
N GLY A 349 4.14 4.05 1.23
CA GLY A 349 4.35 2.86 2.05
C GLY A 349 3.93 1.56 1.38
N ILE A 350 3.69 1.61 0.07
CA ILE A 350 3.35 0.44 -0.74
C ILE A 350 4.48 0.18 -1.72
#